data_a6b4702ed28da83cbd9417a6181d1c68
#
_entry.id   a6b4702ed28da83cbd9417a6181d1c68
#
_cell.length_a   1.000
_cell.length_b   1.000
_cell.length_c   1.000
_cell.angle_alpha   90.00
_cell.angle_beta   90.00
_cell.angle_gamma   90.00
#
_symmetry.space_group_name_H-M   'P 1'
#
loop_
_entity.id
_entity.type
_entity.pdbx_description
1 polymer ?
#
loop_
_entity_poly.entity_id
_entity_poly.type
_entity_poly.pdbx_seq_one_letter_code
_entity_poly.pdbx_strand_id
1 'polypeptide(L)'
;MALLACPFCREMFERGESPNCPVCGVPLVAFEKLPISDEALSEDGVVRQPEWDPLPFTYLRRSRGALALLAMAGLVAFFQPWVDLTMPDVVSYSGFELARRLGWAWGAGVAWFVLLPMVVTRRSIMKMRGARVAASFLAAVPGLTAVLLLARPQHGGHGVPLHFTWGWGLYTTLALSVVALPFAFLFGGRVDDIALARGTSAGQVVH
;
A
#
# COMPACT_ATOMS: atom_id res chain seq x y z
N MET A 1 -19.92 50.76 8.45
CA MET A 1 -19.66 50.98 7.00
C MET A 1 -19.77 49.62 6.31
N ALA A 2 -20.58 49.52 5.26
CA ALA A 2 -20.73 48.22 4.57
C ALA A 2 -19.70 48.16 3.46
N LEU A 3 -18.76 47.25 3.57
CA LEU A 3 -17.73 46.97 2.58
C LEU A 3 -18.26 46.04 1.50
N LEU A 4 -17.93 46.35 0.25
CA LEU A 4 -18.14 45.50 -0.91
C LEU A 4 -16.79 44.91 -1.33
N ALA A 5 -16.80 43.70 -1.81
CA ALA A 5 -15.58 43.10 -2.31
C ALA A 5 -15.80 42.34 -3.63
N CYS A 6 -14.77 42.30 -4.43
CA CYS A 6 -14.79 41.54 -5.67
C CYS A 6 -14.65 40.06 -5.37
N PRO A 7 -15.56 39.19 -5.86
CA PRO A 7 -15.43 37.74 -5.64
C PRO A 7 -14.25 37.12 -6.37
N PHE A 8 -13.66 37.82 -7.33
CA PHE A 8 -12.55 37.33 -8.15
C PHE A 8 -11.18 37.82 -7.65
N CYS A 9 -10.91 39.13 -7.64
CA CYS A 9 -9.62 39.69 -7.21
C CYS A 9 -9.55 39.99 -5.71
N ARG A 10 -10.70 39.89 -4.98
CA ARG A 10 -10.83 40.11 -3.55
C ARG A 10 -10.49 41.52 -3.08
N GLU A 11 -10.34 42.48 -4.00
CA GLU A 11 -10.20 43.89 -3.61
C GLU A 11 -11.47 44.39 -2.95
N MET A 12 -11.28 45.22 -1.94
CA MET A 12 -12.35 45.80 -1.14
C MET A 12 -12.64 47.24 -1.56
N PHE A 13 -13.92 47.56 -1.66
CA PHE A 13 -14.43 48.88 -2.08
C PHE A 13 -15.45 49.36 -1.07
N GLU A 14 -15.56 50.68 -0.93
CA GLU A 14 -16.64 51.30 -0.13
C GLU A 14 -17.96 51.26 -0.90
N ARG A 15 -19.03 51.13 -0.15
CA ARG A 15 -20.38 51.09 -0.72
C ARG A 15 -20.72 52.41 -1.40
N GLY A 16 -20.82 52.42 -2.75
CA GLY A 16 -21.13 53.59 -3.56
C GLY A 16 -19.98 54.01 -4.49
N GLU A 17 -18.80 53.47 -4.34
CA GLU A 17 -17.65 53.77 -5.21
C GLU A 17 -17.83 53.27 -6.64
N SER A 18 -18.25 52.07 -6.79
CA SER A 18 -18.53 51.43 -8.09
C SER A 18 -19.47 50.24 -7.93
N PRO A 19 -20.38 49.98 -8.88
CA PRO A 19 -21.20 48.75 -8.87
C PRO A 19 -20.39 47.52 -9.29
N ASN A 20 -19.32 47.73 -10.09
CA ASN A 20 -18.47 46.65 -10.62
C ASN A 20 -17.00 46.90 -10.25
N CYS A 21 -16.24 45.83 -10.12
CA CYS A 21 -14.80 45.91 -9.88
C CYS A 21 -14.10 46.61 -11.05
N PRO A 22 -13.31 47.68 -10.83
CA PRO A 22 -12.62 48.40 -11.89
C PRO A 22 -11.49 47.55 -12.55
N VAL A 23 -11.02 46.51 -11.86
CA VAL A 23 -9.94 45.63 -12.37
C VAL A 23 -10.49 44.49 -13.19
N CYS A 24 -11.54 43.82 -12.74
CA CYS A 24 -12.05 42.60 -13.37
C CYS A 24 -13.42 42.76 -14.05
N GLY A 25 -14.11 43.90 -13.86
CA GLY A 25 -15.46 44.13 -14.40
C GLY A 25 -16.59 43.36 -13.73
N VAL A 26 -16.29 42.50 -12.74
CA VAL A 26 -17.25 41.60 -12.08
C VAL A 26 -18.06 42.41 -11.05
N PRO A 27 -19.40 42.18 -10.88
CA PRO A 27 -20.20 42.87 -9.91
C PRO A 27 -19.70 42.60 -8.49
N LEU A 28 -19.62 43.68 -7.69
CA LEU A 28 -19.19 43.64 -6.29
C LEU A 28 -20.27 43.01 -5.41
N VAL A 29 -19.86 42.17 -4.47
CA VAL A 29 -20.75 41.55 -3.47
C VAL A 29 -20.42 42.03 -2.07
N ALA A 30 -21.38 41.98 -1.16
CA ALA A 30 -21.14 42.31 0.23
C ALA A 30 -20.05 41.37 0.81
N PHE A 31 -19.12 41.95 1.57
CA PHE A 31 -17.98 41.21 2.15
C PHE A 31 -18.43 39.94 2.90
N GLU A 32 -19.57 39.99 3.57
CA GLU A 32 -20.17 38.87 4.31
C GLU A 32 -20.65 37.72 3.40
N LYS A 33 -20.85 37.99 2.10
CA LYS A 33 -21.32 37.01 1.11
C LYS A 33 -20.20 36.49 0.22
N LEU A 34 -18.96 36.88 0.49
CA LEU A 34 -17.81 36.33 -0.21
C LEU A 34 -17.66 34.85 0.10
N PRO A 35 -17.47 33.99 -0.91
CA PRO A 35 -17.08 32.64 -0.66
C PRO A 35 -15.76 32.60 0.10
N ILE A 36 -15.68 31.75 1.09
CA ILE A 36 -14.47 31.53 1.88
C ILE A 36 -13.33 31.14 0.93
N SER A 37 -12.16 31.73 1.06
CA SER A 37 -11.02 31.41 0.20
C SER A 37 -10.50 30.02 0.50
N ASP A 38 -9.96 29.34 -0.52
CA ASP A 38 -9.30 28.06 -0.34
C ASP A 38 -8.11 28.17 0.64
N GLU A 39 -7.46 29.34 0.70
CA GLU A 39 -6.42 29.64 1.69
C GLU A 39 -6.98 29.72 3.12
N ALA A 40 -8.12 30.40 3.34
CA ALA A 40 -8.75 30.45 4.65
C ALA A 40 -9.30 29.09 5.08
N LEU A 41 -9.77 28.28 4.13
CA LEU A 41 -10.12 26.88 4.39
C LEU A 41 -8.88 26.03 4.73
N SER A 42 -7.70 26.43 4.24
CA SER A 42 -6.45 25.73 4.57
C SER A 42 -5.84 26.19 5.90
N GLU A 43 -6.09 27.43 6.35
CA GLU A 43 -5.61 27.95 7.63
C GLU A 43 -6.50 27.52 8.82
N ASP A 44 -7.82 27.51 8.66
CA ASP A 44 -8.77 27.20 9.75
C ASP A 44 -9.12 25.74 9.93
N GLY A 45 -8.77 24.92 9.03
CA GLY A 45 -9.02 23.50 9.11
C GLY A 45 -8.25 22.82 8.02
N VAL A 46 -7.29 22.09 8.41
CA VAL A 46 -6.86 20.93 7.70
C VAL A 46 -8.02 20.50 6.80
N VAL A 47 -7.95 20.80 5.51
CA VAL A 47 -8.82 20.15 4.51
C VAL A 47 -8.61 18.69 4.79
N ARG A 48 -9.51 18.09 5.59
CA ARG A 48 -9.44 16.68 5.93
C ARG A 48 -9.58 15.94 4.62
N GLN A 49 -8.43 15.63 4.06
CA GLN A 49 -8.40 14.76 2.90
C GLN A 49 -8.80 13.38 3.42
N PRO A 50 -9.95 12.86 3.06
CA PRO A 50 -10.48 11.60 3.60
C PRO A 50 -9.52 10.43 3.39
N GLU A 51 -8.54 10.61 2.52
CA GLU A 51 -7.48 9.65 2.21
C GLU A 51 -6.42 9.50 3.31
N TRP A 52 -6.28 10.52 4.17
CA TRP A 52 -5.39 10.50 5.33
C TRP A 52 -6.08 9.95 6.59
N ASP A 53 -7.41 9.90 6.59
CA ASP A 53 -8.14 9.42 7.76
C ASP A 53 -7.83 7.95 8.03
N PRO A 54 -7.57 7.58 9.29
CA PRO A 54 -7.27 6.22 9.65
C PRO A 54 -8.53 5.35 9.53
N LEU A 55 -8.50 4.41 8.61
CA LEU A 55 -9.55 3.42 8.42
C LEU A 55 -9.62 2.43 9.60
N PRO A 56 -10.79 1.87 9.91
CA PRO A 56 -10.92 0.88 10.97
C PRO A 56 -10.08 -0.37 10.67
N PHE A 57 -9.68 -1.10 11.72
CA PHE A 57 -8.91 -2.34 11.55
C PHE A 57 -9.63 -3.38 10.70
N THR A 58 -10.96 -3.42 10.79
CA THR A 58 -11.84 -4.32 10.03
C THR A 58 -11.94 -3.99 8.54
N TYR A 59 -11.35 -2.86 8.09
CA TYR A 59 -11.34 -2.51 6.68
C TYR A 59 -10.40 -3.41 5.90
N LEU A 60 -10.93 -4.46 5.27
CA LEU A 60 -10.19 -5.47 4.51
C LEU A 60 -10.17 -5.21 3.00
N ARG A 61 -10.78 -4.12 2.54
CA ARG A 61 -10.84 -3.74 1.12
C ARG A 61 -9.46 -3.28 0.59
N ARG A 62 -9.36 -3.04 -0.72
CA ARG A 62 -8.17 -2.53 -1.42
C ARG A 62 -6.93 -3.41 -1.22
N SER A 63 -7.11 -4.72 -1.39
CA SER A 63 -6.09 -5.77 -1.26
C SER A 63 -5.53 -5.99 0.16
N ARG A 64 -5.93 -5.21 1.16
CA ARG A 64 -5.41 -5.31 2.52
C ARG A 64 -5.71 -6.66 3.16
N GLY A 65 -6.98 -7.10 3.09
CA GLY A 65 -7.39 -8.40 3.65
C GLY A 65 -6.73 -9.58 2.94
N ALA A 66 -6.68 -9.53 1.61
CA ALA A 66 -6.06 -10.58 0.81
C ALA A 66 -4.55 -10.72 1.14
N LEU A 67 -3.81 -9.61 1.20
CA LEU A 67 -2.39 -9.63 1.56
C LEU A 67 -2.15 -10.13 2.99
N ALA A 68 -2.99 -9.75 3.96
CA ALA A 68 -2.87 -10.23 5.32
C ALA A 68 -3.12 -11.75 5.41
N LEU A 69 -4.13 -12.26 4.71
CA LEU A 69 -4.40 -13.70 4.64
C LEU A 69 -3.27 -14.46 3.95
N LEU A 70 -2.76 -13.95 2.83
CA LEU A 70 -1.64 -14.55 2.10
C LEU A 70 -0.36 -14.55 2.93
N ALA A 71 -0.10 -13.47 3.69
CA ALA A 71 1.06 -13.41 4.59
C ALA A 71 0.94 -14.43 5.74
N MET A 72 -0.23 -14.58 6.33
CA MET A 72 -0.47 -15.63 7.34
C MET A 72 -0.33 -17.04 6.76
N ALA A 73 -0.92 -17.29 5.60
CA ALA A 73 -0.77 -18.57 4.91
C ALA A 73 0.69 -18.86 4.53
N GLY A 74 1.43 -17.83 4.10
CA GLY A 74 2.86 -17.91 3.81
C GLY A 74 3.71 -18.24 5.04
N LEU A 75 3.38 -17.67 6.20
CA LEU A 75 4.02 -18.04 7.46
C LEU A 75 3.75 -19.50 7.81
N VAL A 76 2.51 -19.97 7.65
CA VAL A 76 2.18 -21.38 7.88
C VAL A 76 2.95 -22.28 6.90
N ALA A 77 3.00 -21.90 5.62
CA ALA A 77 3.73 -22.67 4.59
C ALA A 77 5.25 -22.73 4.87
N PHE A 78 5.82 -21.73 5.53
CA PHE A 78 7.22 -21.71 5.94
C PHE A 78 7.56 -22.80 6.98
N PHE A 79 6.59 -23.22 7.80
CA PHE A 79 6.76 -24.29 8.77
C PHE A 79 6.39 -25.69 8.21
N GLN A 80 5.92 -25.76 6.98
CA GLN A 80 5.60 -27.04 6.33
C GLN A 80 6.84 -27.67 5.70
N PRO A 81 6.80 -28.98 5.34
CA PRO A 81 7.91 -29.65 4.68
C PRO A 81 8.27 -28.99 3.35
N TRP A 82 9.53 -28.58 3.21
CA TRP A 82 10.10 -28.03 1.97
C TRP A 82 10.97 -29.02 1.24
N VAL A 83 11.62 -29.92 1.99
CA VAL A 83 12.50 -30.95 1.45
C VAL A 83 12.27 -32.24 2.23
N ASP A 84 12.04 -33.31 1.52
CA ASP A 84 11.95 -34.65 2.06
C ASP A 84 13.17 -35.47 1.58
N LEU A 85 14.01 -35.88 2.51
CA LEU A 85 15.12 -36.81 2.26
C LEU A 85 14.60 -38.23 2.36
N THR A 86 14.96 -39.08 1.37
CA THR A 86 14.58 -40.48 1.34
C THR A 86 15.76 -41.44 1.58
N MET A 87 16.98 -40.94 1.46
CA MET A 87 18.20 -41.70 1.75
C MET A 87 19.27 -40.73 2.31
N PRO A 88 20.08 -41.13 3.28
CA PRO A 88 20.14 -42.43 3.97
C PRO A 88 18.99 -42.63 4.96
N ASP A 89 18.42 -41.59 5.51
CA ASP A 89 17.30 -41.63 6.45
C ASP A 89 16.10 -40.84 5.91
N VAL A 90 14.88 -41.30 6.22
CA VAL A 90 13.66 -40.59 5.86
C VAL A 90 13.44 -39.42 6.82
N VAL A 91 13.82 -38.20 6.40
CA VAL A 91 13.70 -37.01 7.21
C VAL A 91 13.09 -35.85 6.39
N SER A 92 12.08 -35.23 6.92
CA SER A 92 11.46 -34.05 6.33
C SER A 92 11.99 -32.79 6.98
N TYR A 93 12.41 -31.81 6.18
CA TYR A 93 12.85 -30.49 6.64
C TYR A 93 11.82 -29.44 6.26
N SER A 94 11.35 -28.71 7.27
CA SER A 94 10.53 -27.52 7.07
C SER A 94 11.37 -26.37 6.50
N GLY A 95 10.70 -25.33 5.96
CA GLY A 95 11.38 -24.12 5.53
C GLY A 95 12.15 -23.46 6.68
N PHE A 96 11.64 -23.53 7.90
CA PHE A 96 12.30 -23.04 9.11
C PHE A 96 13.60 -23.80 9.42
N GLU A 97 13.57 -25.12 9.40
CA GLU A 97 14.76 -25.96 9.65
C GLU A 97 15.80 -25.79 8.55
N LEU A 98 15.33 -25.68 7.31
CA LEU A 98 16.20 -25.39 6.17
C LEU A 98 16.86 -24.00 6.32
N ALA A 99 16.13 -22.99 6.76
CA ALA A 99 16.64 -21.65 7.02
C ALA A 99 17.72 -21.63 8.13
N ARG A 100 17.61 -22.48 9.14
CA ARG A 100 18.66 -22.63 10.18
C ARG A 100 19.97 -23.20 9.61
N ARG A 101 19.90 -23.94 8.53
CA ARG A 101 21.08 -24.52 7.86
C ARG A 101 21.58 -23.63 6.73
N LEU A 102 20.66 -23.05 5.98
CA LEU A 102 20.92 -22.14 4.86
C LEU A 102 20.49 -20.74 5.27
N GLY A 103 21.34 -19.96 5.86
CA GLY A 103 21.02 -18.66 6.44
C GLY A 103 20.22 -17.71 5.51
N TRP A 104 20.45 -17.75 4.21
CA TRP A 104 19.71 -16.93 3.25
C TRP A 104 18.23 -17.34 3.07
N ALA A 105 17.85 -18.59 3.39
CA ALA A 105 16.47 -19.05 3.32
C ALA A 105 15.56 -18.38 4.37
N TRP A 106 16.15 -17.76 5.39
CA TRP A 106 15.41 -16.89 6.31
C TRP A 106 14.68 -15.75 5.62
N GLY A 107 15.15 -15.33 4.43
CA GLY A 107 14.50 -14.29 3.65
C GLY A 107 13.01 -14.56 3.44
N ALA A 108 12.60 -15.79 3.18
CA ALA A 108 11.20 -16.15 2.99
C ALA A 108 10.36 -15.96 4.26
N GLY A 109 10.82 -16.48 5.40
CA GLY A 109 10.12 -16.36 6.68
C GLY A 109 10.02 -14.90 7.15
N VAL A 110 11.14 -14.17 7.09
CA VAL A 110 11.21 -12.76 7.48
C VAL A 110 10.32 -11.90 6.59
N ALA A 111 10.30 -12.16 5.28
CA ALA A 111 9.46 -11.38 4.37
C ALA A 111 7.96 -11.52 4.70
N TRP A 112 7.46 -12.73 4.94
CA TRP A 112 6.08 -12.94 5.37
C TRP A 112 5.80 -12.34 6.74
N PHE A 113 6.73 -12.49 7.69
CA PHE A 113 6.61 -11.94 9.03
C PHE A 113 6.54 -10.41 9.03
N VAL A 114 7.33 -9.74 8.18
CA VAL A 114 7.34 -8.26 8.09
C VAL A 114 6.15 -7.75 7.26
N LEU A 115 5.74 -8.49 6.21
CA LEU A 115 4.60 -8.11 5.38
C LEU A 115 3.31 -8.02 6.19
N LEU A 116 3.07 -8.96 7.10
CA LEU A 116 1.84 -9.03 7.89
C LEU A 116 1.61 -7.75 8.73
N PRO A 117 2.49 -7.36 9.66
CA PRO A 117 2.29 -6.14 10.45
C PRO A 117 2.33 -4.89 9.58
N MET A 118 3.14 -4.86 8.52
CA MET A 118 3.16 -3.73 7.60
C MET A 118 1.79 -3.49 6.96
N VAL A 119 1.12 -4.53 6.47
CA VAL A 119 -0.23 -4.43 5.88
C VAL A 119 -1.29 -4.06 6.92
N VAL A 120 -1.20 -4.60 8.13
CA VAL A 120 -2.16 -4.36 9.22
C VAL A 120 -2.03 -2.95 9.80
N THR A 121 -0.81 -2.41 9.91
CA THR A 121 -0.58 -1.09 10.51
C THR A 121 -0.84 0.07 9.54
N ARG A 122 -0.77 -0.14 8.23
CA ARG A 122 -1.06 0.89 7.22
C ARG A 122 -2.57 1.07 7.07
N ARG A 123 -3.13 2.02 7.82
CA ARG A 123 -4.57 2.23 7.95
C ARG A 123 -5.15 3.33 7.07
N SER A 124 -4.33 4.20 6.49
CA SER A 124 -4.79 5.25 5.56
C SER A 124 -4.45 4.87 4.12
N ILE A 125 -5.28 5.33 3.17
CA ILE A 125 -5.10 5.03 1.73
C ILE A 125 -3.74 5.52 1.23
N MET A 126 -3.32 6.72 1.64
CA MET A 126 -2.02 7.28 1.27
C MET A 126 -0.86 6.44 1.81
N LYS A 127 -0.94 5.99 3.07
CA LYS A 127 0.09 5.12 3.68
C LYS A 127 0.15 3.74 3.01
N MET A 128 -0.99 3.18 2.59
CA MET A 128 -1.04 1.92 1.83
C MET A 128 -0.36 2.08 0.47
N ARG A 129 -0.63 3.18 -0.25
CA ARG A 129 -0.02 3.47 -1.55
C ARG A 129 1.48 3.66 -1.45
N GLY A 130 1.95 4.43 -0.47
CA GLY A 130 3.39 4.59 -0.20
C GLY A 130 4.11 3.29 0.12
N ALA A 131 3.39 2.29 0.65
CA ALA A 131 3.96 1.00 0.99
C ALA A 131 3.92 -0.05 -0.13
N ARG A 132 3.36 0.25 -1.32
CA ARG A 132 3.23 -0.70 -2.44
C ARG A 132 4.55 -1.35 -2.84
N VAL A 133 5.58 -0.54 -3.04
CA VAL A 133 6.90 -1.02 -3.47
C VAL A 133 7.46 -2.00 -2.43
N ALA A 134 7.39 -1.63 -1.15
CA ALA A 134 7.83 -2.49 -0.07
C ALA A 134 7.00 -3.78 0.02
N ALA A 135 5.67 -3.68 -0.13
CA ALA A 135 4.77 -4.84 -0.14
C ALA A 135 5.09 -5.79 -1.30
N SER A 136 5.31 -5.25 -2.50
CA SER A 136 5.65 -6.04 -3.69
C SER A 136 7.00 -6.72 -3.54
N PHE A 137 7.99 -6.02 -2.99
CA PHE A 137 9.29 -6.59 -2.70
C PHE A 137 9.19 -7.74 -1.68
N LEU A 138 8.51 -7.51 -0.55
CA LEU A 138 8.31 -8.53 0.48
C LEU A 138 7.51 -9.72 -0.03
N ALA A 139 6.52 -9.53 -0.89
CA ALA A 139 5.78 -10.61 -1.52
C ALA A 139 6.62 -11.43 -2.52
N ALA A 140 7.59 -10.80 -3.19
CA ALA A 140 8.47 -11.47 -4.16
C ALA A 140 9.57 -12.31 -3.51
N VAL A 141 10.11 -11.90 -2.36
CA VAL A 141 11.25 -12.56 -1.70
C VAL A 141 11.01 -14.04 -1.42
N PRO A 142 9.86 -14.49 -0.87
CA PRO A 142 9.63 -15.91 -0.63
C PRO A 142 9.60 -16.74 -1.92
N GLY A 143 9.00 -16.19 -2.97
CA GLY A 143 8.98 -16.84 -4.30
C GLY A 143 10.38 -16.95 -4.88
N LEU A 144 11.18 -15.88 -4.79
CA LEU A 144 12.58 -15.89 -5.22
C LEU A 144 13.40 -16.92 -4.43
N THR A 145 13.19 -17.01 -3.12
CA THR A 145 13.84 -18.02 -2.27
C THR A 145 13.50 -19.43 -2.74
N ALA A 146 12.22 -19.72 -3.02
CA ALA A 146 11.77 -21.00 -3.52
C ALA A 146 12.37 -21.33 -4.90
N VAL A 147 12.38 -20.37 -5.82
CA VAL A 147 13.00 -20.52 -7.15
C VAL A 147 14.50 -20.80 -7.05
N LEU A 148 15.22 -20.08 -6.18
CA LEU A 148 16.66 -20.31 -5.98
C LEU A 148 16.96 -21.69 -5.41
N LEU A 149 16.11 -22.23 -4.51
CA LEU A 149 16.24 -23.59 -4.02
C LEU A 149 16.02 -24.63 -5.13
N LEU A 150 14.99 -24.43 -5.97
CA LEU A 150 14.69 -25.31 -7.10
C LEU A 150 15.81 -25.28 -8.16
N ALA A 151 16.38 -24.10 -8.41
CA ALA A 151 17.44 -23.91 -9.41
C ALA A 151 18.82 -24.40 -8.95
N ARG A 152 19.06 -24.45 -7.64
CA ARG A 152 20.33 -24.90 -7.06
C ARG A 152 20.10 -26.09 -6.13
N PRO A 153 19.81 -27.28 -6.68
CA PRO A 153 19.63 -28.45 -5.85
C PRO A 153 20.93 -28.75 -5.08
N GLN A 154 20.76 -29.00 -3.79
CA GLN A 154 21.88 -29.30 -2.90
C GLN A 154 22.51 -30.62 -3.31
N HIS A 155 23.78 -30.57 -3.66
CA HIS A 155 24.53 -31.82 -3.92
C HIS A 155 25.10 -32.31 -2.58
N GLY A 156 25.00 -33.60 -2.32
CA GLY A 156 25.61 -34.22 -1.15
C GLY A 156 27.13 -34.05 -1.20
N GLY A 157 27.72 -33.56 -0.11
CA GLY A 157 29.17 -33.54 0.05
C GLY A 157 29.71 -34.96 0.20
N HIS A 158 30.88 -35.21 -0.37
CA HIS A 158 31.67 -36.43 -0.17
C HIS A 158 31.01 -37.79 -0.55
N GLY A 159 30.40 -37.84 -1.74
CA GLY A 159 30.09 -39.15 -2.36
C GLY A 159 28.88 -39.91 -1.79
N VAL A 160 28.12 -39.32 -0.87
CA VAL A 160 26.86 -39.89 -0.39
C VAL A 160 25.75 -39.54 -1.39
N PRO A 161 25.09 -40.49 -2.04
CA PRO A 161 23.97 -40.22 -2.92
C PRO A 161 22.80 -39.73 -2.06
N LEU A 162 22.52 -38.42 -2.10
CA LEU A 162 21.34 -37.81 -1.46
C LEU A 162 20.18 -37.93 -2.44
N HIS A 163 19.18 -38.72 -2.10
CA HIS A 163 17.89 -38.71 -2.77
C HIS A 163 16.95 -37.78 -1.96
N PHE A 164 16.56 -36.69 -2.55
CA PHE A 164 15.59 -35.77 -1.95
C PHE A 164 14.46 -35.47 -2.94
N THR A 165 13.31 -35.16 -2.40
CA THR A 165 12.17 -34.67 -3.14
C THR A 165 11.73 -33.32 -2.52
N TRP A 166 11.19 -32.46 -3.37
CA TRP A 166 10.68 -31.19 -2.89
C TRP A 166 9.32 -31.38 -2.24
N GLY A 167 9.20 -30.92 -1.00
CA GLY A 167 7.97 -30.99 -0.24
C GLY A 167 6.93 -29.94 -0.70
N TRP A 168 5.69 -30.20 -0.40
CA TRP A 168 4.56 -29.35 -0.81
C TRP A 168 4.63 -27.93 -0.23
N GLY A 169 5.24 -27.71 0.94
CA GLY A 169 5.42 -26.41 1.56
C GLY A 169 6.20 -25.44 0.67
N LEU A 170 7.21 -25.91 -0.07
CA LEU A 170 7.97 -25.11 -1.01
C LEU A 170 7.11 -24.63 -2.19
N TYR A 171 6.36 -25.52 -2.81
CA TYR A 171 5.47 -25.17 -3.92
C TYR A 171 4.34 -24.26 -3.48
N THR A 172 3.79 -24.48 -2.28
CA THR A 172 2.77 -23.61 -1.69
C THR A 172 3.33 -22.20 -1.44
N THR A 173 4.54 -22.08 -0.92
CA THR A 173 5.21 -20.79 -0.72
C THR A 173 5.40 -20.06 -2.04
N LEU A 174 5.83 -20.76 -3.09
CA LEU A 174 5.96 -20.20 -4.44
C LEU A 174 4.61 -19.70 -4.97
N ALA A 175 3.57 -20.54 -4.90
CA ALA A 175 2.22 -20.19 -5.36
C ALA A 175 1.65 -18.98 -4.61
N LEU A 176 1.77 -18.95 -3.27
CA LEU A 176 1.32 -17.84 -2.45
C LEU A 176 2.06 -16.54 -2.81
N SER A 177 3.37 -16.61 -3.07
CA SER A 177 4.17 -15.46 -3.49
C SER A 177 3.70 -14.91 -4.84
N VAL A 178 3.47 -15.77 -5.83
CA VAL A 178 2.95 -15.40 -7.15
C VAL A 178 1.58 -14.74 -7.03
N VAL A 179 0.69 -15.30 -6.20
CA VAL A 179 -0.65 -14.74 -5.97
C VAL A 179 -0.58 -13.43 -5.19
N ALA A 180 0.35 -13.28 -4.23
CA ALA A 180 0.48 -12.08 -3.43
C ALA A 180 0.96 -10.85 -4.24
N LEU A 181 1.76 -11.04 -5.28
CA LEU A 181 2.31 -9.97 -6.09
C LEU A 181 1.26 -9.02 -6.68
N PRO A 182 0.23 -9.48 -7.42
CA PRO A 182 -0.79 -8.59 -7.98
C PRO A 182 -1.55 -7.85 -6.87
N PHE A 183 -1.84 -8.49 -5.72
CA PHE A 183 -2.47 -7.80 -4.60
C PHE A 183 -1.55 -6.76 -3.97
N ALA A 184 -0.25 -6.98 -3.95
CA ALA A 184 0.72 -6.00 -3.46
C ALA A 184 0.82 -4.78 -4.39
N PHE A 185 0.80 -4.97 -5.71
CA PHE A 185 0.73 -3.88 -6.68
C PHE A 185 -0.57 -3.07 -6.59
N LEU A 186 -1.68 -3.70 -6.24
CA LEU A 186 -2.99 -3.06 -6.07
C LEU A 186 -3.22 -2.55 -4.63
N PHE A 187 -2.22 -2.65 -3.75
CA PHE A 187 -2.36 -2.24 -2.36
C PHE A 187 -2.70 -0.76 -2.22
N GLY A 188 -3.84 -0.44 -1.58
CA GLY A 188 -4.37 0.92 -1.47
C GLY A 188 -5.23 1.39 -2.65
N GLY A 189 -5.60 0.53 -3.62
CA GLY A 189 -6.51 0.81 -4.73
C GLY A 189 -5.83 1.51 -5.93
N ARG A 190 -6.58 1.73 -7.02
CA ARG A 190 -6.10 2.46 -8.20
C ARG A 190 -5.97 3.96 -7.91
N VAL A 191 -5.12 4.64 -8.69
CA VAL A 191 -4.96 6.11 -8.57
C VAL A 191 -6.26 6.82 -8.94
N ASP A 192 -7.01 6.28 -9.90
CA ASP A 192 -8.25 6.85 -10.41
C ASP A 192 -9.43 6.73 -9.41
N ASP A 193 -9.31 5.85 -8.40
CA ASP A 193 -10.29 5.72 -7.32
C ASP A 193 -10.24 6.87 -6.30
N ILE A 194 -9.24 7.74 -6.39
CA ILE A 194 -9.23 9.01 -5.68
C ILE A 194 -10.17 9.90 -6.48
N ALA A 195 -11.43 9.94 -6.12
CA ALA A 195 -12.17 11.16 -6.30
C ALA A 195 -11.38 12.19 -5.48
N LEU A 196 -10.51 12.94 -6.15
CA LEU A 196 -10.14 14.24 -5.64
C LEU A 196 -11.46 14.84 -5.26
N ALA A 197 -11.68 15.11 -3.96
CA ALA A 197 -12.73 15.98 -3.54
C ALA A 197 -12.35 17.35 -4.13
N ARG A 198 -12.52 17.45 -5.44
CA ARG A 198 -12.69 18.72 -6.10
C ARG A 198 -13.94 19.23 -5.46
N GLY A 199 -13.73 20.16 -4.51
CA GLY A 199 -14.82 20.85 -3.90
C GLY A 199 -15.77 21.27 -5.02
N THR A 200 -17.04 21.35 -4.71
CA THR A 200 -18.10 21.83 -5.60
C THR A 200 -17.78 23.21 -6.22
N SER A 201 -16.73 23.88 -5.79
CA SER A 201 -16.13 25.08 -6.38
C SER A 201 -15.18 24.84 -7.57
N ALA A 202 -14.83 23.60 -7.91
CA ALA A 202 -13.99 23.34 -9.08
C ALA A 202 -14.72 23.55 -10.43
N GLY A 203 -15.97 23.99 -10.41
CA GLY A 203 -16.69 24.48 -11.59
C GLY A 203 -16.29 25.87 -12.09
N GLN A 204 -15.48 26.58 -11.34
CA GLN A 204 -14.98 27.89 -11.74
C GLN A 204 -13.49 27.81 -12.08
N VAL A 205 -13.15 27.01 -13.07
CA VAL A 205 -11.91 27.24 -13.82
C VAL A 205 -12.18 28.48 -14.68
N VAL A 206 -11.74 29.59 -14.19
CA VAL A 206 -11.70 30.81 -14.99
C VAL A 206 -10.54 30.67 -15.98
N HIS A 207 -10.88 30.73 -17.24
CA HIS A 207 -9.92 30.91 -18.34
C HIS A 207 -9.25 32.27 -18.29
#